data_c427eaed4b46ca9831bb2d34b9432856
#
_entry.id   c427eaed4b46ca9831bb2d34b9432856
#
_cell.length_a   1.000
_cell.length_b   1.000
_cell.length_c   1.000
_cell.angle_alpha   90.00
_cell.angle_beta   90.00
_cell.angle_gamma   90.00
#
_symmetry.space_group_name_H-M   'P 1'
#
loop_
_entity.id
_entity.type
_entity.pdbx_description
1 polymer ?
#
loop_
_entity_poly.entity_id
_entity_poly.type
_entity_poly.pdbx_seq_one_letter_code
_entity_poly.pdbx_strand_id
1 'polypeptide(L)'
;MTKPLGALHPDTTPLLLNACWRLDGPDNGHLIFHEVFMRNFNSLSAALLLALCGTTAQAQSAAIQGMPAQAAQIVHLSASASAQVTQDWLVMTLAVQKEGADAATVQKQIKTQLASALAVAQGSVQAGLLDVSTGQLSVSPRYGRDGKTNGWTGVAELVLQGRDVDRITAVAGRVQGLTVSQVQWEVSPELKRQTEGRIQGQAVAQFQSRASALASSFGFVSYGLREVRVTNQESAGEQPQLRMASVQMDAAPSPMPIPAQAGQSRVTVNVSGSIQLK
;
A
#
# COMPACT_ATOMS: atom_id res chain seq x y z
N MET A 1 49.53 33.55 -27.03
CA MET A 1 50.24 33.84 -25.79
C MET A 1 49.63 32.98 -24.72
N THR A 2 50.33 31.97 -24.39
CA THR A 2 50.71 31.30 -23.13
C THR A 2 49.68 30.43 -22.42
N LYS A 3 49.81 29.12 -22.60
CA LYS A 3 49.72 28.08 -21.57
C LYS A 3 50.81 28.32 -20.50
N PRO A 4 50.83 27.71 -19.26
CA PRO A 4 50.76 26.27 -19.05
C PRO A 4 50.16 25.77 -17.71
N LEU A 5 49.91 24.48 -17.66
CA LEU A 5 50.43 23.40 -16.76
C LEU A 5 50.10 23.42 -15.26
N GLY A 6 49.67 22.25 -14.82
CA GLY A 6 49.79 21.82 -13.42
C GLY A 6 49.00 20.55 -13.14
N ALA A 7 49.66 19.43 -13.36
CA ALA A 7 49.32 18.06 -12.94
C ALA A 7 49.45 17.89 -11.45
N LEU A 8 48.72 16.91 -10.89
CA LEU A 8 49.24 15.86 -9.97
C LEU A 8 48.09 14.97 -9.45
N HIS A 9 48.15 13.69 -9.82
CA HIS A 9 47.66 12.53 -9.06
C HIS A 9 48.49 12.35 -7.76
N PRO A 10 48.11 11.56 -6.74
CA PRO A 10 47.86 10.13 -6.87
C PRO A 10 46.80 9.49 -5.91
N ASP A 11 46.32 8.31 -6.33
CA ASP A 11 46.09 7.07 -5.60
C ASP A 11 45.55 7.05 -4.16
N THR A 12 44.44 6.37 -4.01
CA THR A 12 44.32 5.23 -3.05
C THR A 12 43.01 4.45 -3.28
N THR A 13 43.09 3.32 -3.93
CA THR A 13 42.26 2.14 -3.62
C THR A 13 42.81 1.48 -2.36
N PRO A 14 42.01 0.77 -1.51
CA PRO A 14 41.74 -0.63 -1.81
C PRO A 14 40.46 -1.27 -1.25
N LEU A 15 40.22 -2.49 -1.74
CA LEU A 15 39.65 -3.70 -1.14
C LEU A 15 38.10 -3.85 -1.21
N LEU A 16 37.62 -4.55 -2.22
CA LEU A 16 37.21 -5.95 -2.24
C LEU A 16 36.46 -6.44 -0.99
N LEU A 17 35.16 -6.65 -1.13
CA LEU A 17 34.51 -7.83 -0.59
C LEU A 17 33.40 -8.30 -1.53
N ASN A 18 33.72 -9.33 -2.31
CA ASN A 18 32.79 -10.19 -3.01
C ASN A 18 31.90 -10.91 -1.98
N ALA A 19 30.61 -10.81 -2.11
CA ALA A 19 29.68 -11.79 -1.58
C ALA A 19 28.81 -12.28 -2.74
N CYS A 20 29.26 -13.37 -3.35
CA CYS A 20 28.46 -14.23 -4.20
C CYS A 20 27.28 -14.78 -3.40
N TRP A 21 26.06 -14.42 -3.76
CA TRP A 21 24.87 -15.22 -3.46
C TRP A 21 24.54 -16.07 -4.66
N ARG A 22 24.85 -17.34 -4.51
CA ARG A 22 24.48 -18.42 -5.42
C ARG A 22 23.09 -18.89 -5.00
N LEU A 23 22.12 -18.69 -5.85
CA LEU A 23 20.81 -19.32 -5.75
C LEU A 23 20.93 -20.68 -6.44
N ASP A 24 20.83 -21.76 -5.70
CA ASP A 24 20.44 -23.06 -6.23
C ASP A 24 19.05 -23.41 -5.69
N GLY A 25 18.19 -23.78 -6.60
CA GLY A 25 16.79 -24.08 -6.42
C GLY A 25 16.52 -25.53 -5.97
N PRO A 26 15.28 -25.99 -6.10
CA PRO A 26 14.64 -26.85 -5.13
C PRO A 26 14.75 -28.35 -5.52
N ASP A 27 14.78 -29.21 -4.52
CA ASP A 27 14.18 -30.54 -4.69
C ASP A 27 13.81 -31.19 -3.35
N ASN A 28 12.68 -31.83 -3.42
CA ASN A 28 12.01 -32.68 -2.46
C ASN A 28 12.87 -33.82 -1.94
N GLY A 29 12.59 -34.26 -0.70
CA GLY A 29 12.86 -35.66 -0.39
C GLY A 29 13.05 -36.00 1.08
N HIS A 30 11.96 -36.48 1.68
CA HIS A 30 11.90 -37.58 2.64
C HIS A 30 12.98 -37.78 3.72
N LEU A 31 12.46 -37.72 4.93
CA LEU A 31 12.68 -38.63 6.08
C LEU A 31 13.64 -39.81 5.83
N ILE A 32 14.62 -39.98 6.71
CA ILE A 32 14.94 -41.31 7.29
C ILE A 32 15.65 -41.08 8.63
N PHE A 33 15.06 -41.67 9.68
CA PHE A 33 15.66 -41.99 10.96
C PHE A 33 16.88 -42.90 10.74
N HIS A 34 17.95 -42.65 11.43
CA HIS A 34 18.85 -43.74 11.85
C HIS A 34 19.47 -43.43 13.21
N GLU A 35 18.96 -44.17 14.16
CA GLU A 35 19.67 -44.57 15.37
C GLU A 35 20.95 -45.32 15.02
N VAL A 36 21.69 -45.57 16.10
CA VAL A 36 22.80 -46.55 16.30
C VAL A 36 24.18 -45.88 16.31
N PHE A 37 24.81 -45.77 17.44
CA PHE A 37 25.61 -46.89 18.00
C PHE A 37 26.25 -46.50 19.34
N MET A 38 25.93 -47.30 20.35
CA MET A 38 26.71 -47.41 21.58
C MET A 38 28.08 -48.01 21.26
N ARG A 39 29.08 -47.62 22.00
CA ARG A 39 30.04 -48.59 22.54
C ARG A 39 30.98 -47.99 23.59
N ASN A 40 30.80 -48.54 24.79
CA ASN A 40 31.76 -48.87 25.84
C ASN A 40 33.24 -48.61 25.60
N PHE A 41 33.91 -48.10 26.62
CA PHE A 41 35.01 -48.87 27.23
C PHE A 41 35.29 -48.43 28.69
N ASN A 42 35.37 -49.48 29.52
CA ASN A 42 35.77 -49.52 30.93
C ASN A 42 37.15 -48.90 31.19
N SER A 43 37.42 -48.43 32.38
CA SER A 43 38.18 -49.16 33.41
C SER A 43 38.47 -48.26 34.62
N LEU A 44 38.06 -48.76 35.74
CA LEU A 44 38.74 -48.85 37.04
C LEU A 44 39.93 -47.90 37.28
N SER A 45 39.81 -47.11 38.34
CA SER A 45 40.80 -47.14 39.45
C SER A 45 40.24 -46.38 40.65
N ALA A 46 40.16 -47.10 41.75
CA ALA A 46 39.85 -46.62 43.09
C ALA A 46 40.99 -45.75 43.65
N ALA A 47 40.65 -44.67 44.31
CA ALA A 47 41.44 -44.18 45.45
C ALA A 47 40.60 -43.28 46.33
N LEU A 48 40.37 -43.78 47.49
CA LEU A 48 39.86 -43.22 48.73
C LEU A 48 40.65 -42.02 49.19
N LEU A 49 39.99 -40.86 49.39
CA LEU A 49 40.47 -39.83 50.34
C LEU A 49 39.27 -38.99 50.82
N LEU A 50 38.94 -39.20 52.11
CA LEU A 50 38.08 -38.33 52.89
C LEU A 50 38.74 -36.93 52.96
N ALA A 51 37.98 -35.91 52.61
CA ALA A 51 38.20 -34.56 53.10
C ALA A 51 36.84 -33.90 53.35
N LEU A 52 36.55 -33.71 54.61
CA LEU A 52 35.52 -32.79 55.12
C LEU A 52 35.74 -31.41 54.49
N CYS A 53 34.76 -30.88 53.78
CA CYS A 53 34.62 -29.45 53.65
C CYS A 53 33.19 -29.06 53.44
N GLY A 54 32.75 -28.19 54.29
CA GLY A 54 31.43 -27.64 54.49
C GLY A 54 30.60 -27.35 53.26
N THR A 55 29.39 -27.80 53.32
CA THR A 55 28.28 -27.36 52.45
C THR A 55 27.91 -25.93 52.84
N THR A 56 28.49 -24.95 52.20
CA THR A 56 27.87 -23.61 52.19
C THR A 56 26.63 -23.74 51.28
N ALA A 57 25.49 -23.86 51.91
CA ALA A 57 24.21 -23.65 51.23
C ALA A 57 24.17 -22.19 50.75
N GLN A 58 24.57 -21.95 49.54
CA GLN A 58 24.21 -20.73 48.86
C GLN A 58 22.70 -20.79 48.59
N ALA A 59 21.96 -20.12 49.47
CA ALA A 59 20.59 -19.74 49.18
C ALA A 59 20.66 -18.81 47.96
N GLN A 60 20.50 -19.41 46.78
CA GLN A 60 20.12 -18.67 45.61
C GLN A 60 18.74 -18.06 45.89
N SER A 61 18.73 -16.82 46.37
CA SER A 61 17.55 -15.98 46.26
C SER A 61 17.18 -15.94 44.78
N ALA A 62 16.29 -16.85 44.37
CA ALA A 62 15.56 -16.73 43.14
C ALA A 62 14.89 -15.35 43.21
N ALA A 63 15.50 -14.36 42.59
CA ALA A 63 14.80 -13.14 42.29
C ALA A 63 13.54 -13.58 41.56
N ILE A 64 12.40 -13.52 42.24
CA ILE A 64 11.10 -13.60 41.65
C ILE A 64 11.09 -12.45 40.68
N GLN A 65 11.47 -12.73 39.43
CA GLN A 65 11.23 -11.84 38.31
C GLN A 65 9.71 -11.62 38.34
N GLY A 66 9.34 -10.43 38.81
CA GLY A 66 7.94 -10.05 38.91
C GLY A 66 7.29 -10.36 37.55
N MET A 67 6.43 -11.35 37.52
CA MET A 67 5.51 -11.54 36.40
C MET A 67 4.90 -10.16 36.18
N PRO A 68 4.94 -9.64 34.91
CA PRO A 68 4.28 -8.37 34.66
C PRO A 68 2.87 -8.52 35.19
N ALA A 69 2.50 -7.66 36.14
CA ALA A 69 1.18 -7.68 36.75
C ALA A 69 0.19 -7.72 35.57
N GLN A 70 -0.50 -8.85 35.43
CA GLN A 70 -1.56 -8.96 34.41
C GLN A 70 -2.48 -7.79 34.68
N ALA A 71 -2.52 -6.88 33.70
CA ALA A 71 -3.32 -5.68 33.86
C ALA A 71 -4.78 -6.12 33.98
N ALA A 72 -5.25 -6.23 35.22
CA ALA A 72 -6.63 -6.54 35.54
C ALA A 72 -7.52 -5.37 35.07
N GLN A 73 -8.77 -5.66 34.73
CA GLN A 73 -9.78 -4.64 34.42
C GLN A 73 -9.53 -3.88 33.10
N ILE A 74 -9.03 -4.59 32.09
CA ILE A 74 -8.89 -4.04 30.74
C ILE A 74 -10.15 -4.32 29.94
N VAL A 75 -10.65 -3.27 29.29
CA VAL A 75 -11.77 -3.35 28.35
C VAL A 75 -11.31 -2.85 26.99
N HIS A 76 -11.61 -3.61 25.95
CA HIS A 76 -11.42 -3.20 24.55
C HIS A 76 -12.73 -2.67 24.00
N LEU A 77 -12.68 -1.53 23.36
CA LEU A 77 -13.86 -0.92 22.78
C LEU A 77 -13.51 -0.21 21.48
N SER A 78 -14.54 0.07 20.69
CA SER A 78 -14.41 0.84 19.47
C SER A 78 -15.60 1.78 19.29
N ALA A 79 -15.38 2.85 18.56
CA ALA A 79 -16.41 3.76 18.12
C ALA A 79 -16.09 4.20 16.68
N SER A 80 -17.11 4.54 15.92
CA SER A 80 -16.93 5.02 14.56
C SER A 80 -17.86 6.19 14.26
N ALA A 81 -17.38 7.11 13.46
CA ALA A 81 -18.22 8.14 12.86
C ALA A 81 -18.06 8.11 11.34
N SER A 82 -19.11 8.42 10.63
CA SER A 82 -19.10 8.48 9.17
C SER A 82 -19.85 9.69 8.65
N ALA A 83 -19.43 10.15 7.47
CA ALA A 83 -20.13 11.17 6.70
C ALA A 83 -20.23 10.77 5.24
N GLN A 84 -21.36 11.11 4.62
CA GLN A 84 -21.51 11.05 3.18
C GLN A 84 -21.03 12.36 2.58
N VAL A 85 -20.27 12.29 1.51
CA VAL A 85 -19.75 13.44 0.77
C VAL A 85 -19.99 13.22 -0.73
N THR A 86 -20.37 14.27 -1.43
CA THR A 86 -20.48 14.24 -2.88
C THR A 86 -19.09 14.19 -3.48
N GLN A 87 -18.89 13.33 -4.44
CA GLN A 87 -17.64 13.26 -5.21
C GLN A 87 -17.51 14.53 -6.05
N ASP A 88 -16.43 15.25 -5.89
CA ASP A 88 -16.16 16.55 -6.52
C ASP A 88 -14.87 16.55 -7.36
N TRP A 89 -14.31 15.36 -7.60
CA TRP A 89 -13.04 15.17 -8.28
C TRP A 89 -13.20 14.16 -9.41
N LEU A 90 -13.01 14.62 -10.64
CA LEU A 90 -13.02 13.74 -11.81
C LEU A 90 -11.62 13.20 -12.05
N VAL A 91 -11.50 11.90 -12.27
CA VAL A 91 -10.28 11.23 -12.74
C VAL A 91 -10.58 10.58 -14.09
N MET A 92 -9.89 11.03 -15.12
CA MET A 92 -10.01 10.52 -16.48
C MET A 92 -8.68 9.95 -16.93
N THR A 93 -8.64 8.67 -17.25
CA THR A 93 -7.47 7.98 -17.77
C THR A 93 -7.59 7.83 -19.28
N LEU A 94 -6.58 8.32 -19.97
CA LEU A 94 -6.41 8.18 -21.42
C LEU A 94 -5.30 7.17 -21.66
N ALA A 95 -5.51 6.20 -22.55
CA ALA A 95 -4.54 5.16 -22.82
C ALA A 95 -4.18 5.09 -24.30
N VAL A 96 -2.94 4.72 -24.57
CA VAL A 96 -2.46 4.30 -25.88
C VAL A 96 -1.94 2.88 -25.79
N GLN A 97 -2.33 2.06 -26.75
CA GLN A 97 -1.79 0.72 -26.94
C GLN A 97 -1.13 0.62 -28.31
N LYS A 98 0.07 0.04 -28.36
CA LYS A 98 0.82 -0.25 -29.58
C LYS A 98 1.30 -1.68 -29.55
N GLU A 99 1.31 -2.28 -30.73
CA GLU A 99 1.83 -3.63 -30.94
C GLU A 99 2.95 -3.60 -31.98
N GLY A 100 3.89 -4.53 -31.85
CA GLY A 100 5.00 -4.65 -32.79
C GLY A 100 5.80 -5.93 -32.58
N ALA A 101 6.69 -6.22 -33.51
CA ALA A 101 7.55 -7.39 -33.44
C ALA A 101 8.72 -7.22 -32.45
N ASP A 102 9.11 -5.98 -32.18
CA ASP A 102 10.26 -5.62 -31.34
C ASP A 102 9.85 -4.74 -30.16
N ALA A 103 10.30 -5.10 -28.95
CA ALA A 103 9.98 -4.40 -27.72
C ALA A 103 10.50 -2.96 -27.69
N ALA A 104 11.71 -2.71 -28.21
CA ALA A 104 12.32 -1.38 -28.19
C ALA A 104 11.55 -0.41 -29.11
N THR A 105 11.12 -0.89 -30.26
CA THR A 105 10.29 -0.13 -31.19
C THR A 105 8.94 0.23 -30.58
N VAL A 106 8.25 -0.73 -29.96
CA VAL A 106 7.00 -0.49 -29.26
C VAL A 106 7.17 0.52 -28.13
N GLN A 107 8.22 0.35 -27.31
CA GLN A 107 8.54 1.26 -26.23
C GLN A 107 8.79 2.70 -26.72
N LYS A 108 9.52 2.85 -27.82
CA LYS A 108 9.76 4.17 -28.44
C LYS A 108 8.46 4.81 -28.90
N GLN A 109 7.59 4.05 -29.57
CA GLN A 109 6.32 4.55 -30.07
C GLN A 109 5.40 5.05 -28.95
N ILE A 110 5.21 4.24 -27.87
CA ILE A 110 4.33 4.64 -26.74
C ILE A 110 4.91 5.84 -26.01
N LYS A 111 6.23 5.92 -25.80
CA LYS A 111 6.89 7.07 -25.16
C LYS A 111 6.70 8.34 -25.99
N THR A 112 6.87 8.27 -27.31
CA THR A 112 6.68 9.43 -28.19
C THR A 112 5.24 9.92 -28.14
N GLN A 113 4.27 8.99 -28.20
CA GLN A 113 2.86 9.33 -28.14
C GLN A 113 2.47 9.95 -26.80
N LEU A 114 2.93 9.35 -25.70
CA LEU A 114 2.71 9.86 -24.35
C LEU A 114 3.32 11.25 -24.15
N ALA A 115 4.56 11.47 -24.65
CA ALA A 115 5.22 12.78 -24.55
C ALA A 115 4.45 13.87 -25.31
N SER A 116 3.93 13.57 -26.49
CA SER A 116 3.09 14.50 -27.26
C SER A 116 1.79 14.83 -26.53
N ALA A 117 1.14 13.81 -25.96
CA ALA A 117 -0.08 13.97 -25.18
C ALA A 117 0.15 14.82 -23.91
N LEU A 118 1.25 14.53 -23.20
CA LEU A 118 1.65 15.26 -22.02
C LEU A 118 1.92 16.74 -22.31
N ALA A 119 2.60 17.05 -23.40
CA ALA A 119 2.88 18.43 -23.81
C ALA A 119 1.58 19.23 -24.08
N VAL A 120 0.58 18.61 -24.71
CA VAL A 120 -0.74 19.21 -24.92
C VAL A 120 -1.46 19.46 -23.59
N ALA A 121 -1.42 18.49 -22.69
CA ALA A 121 -2.13 18.56 -21.42
C ALA A 121 -1.50 19.56 -20.45
N GLN A 122 -0.16 19.60 -20.38
CA GLN A 122 0.60 20.52 -19.49
C GLN A 122 0.28 21.98 -19.72
N GLY A 123 -0.02 22.41 -20.94
CA GLY A 123 -0.41 23.78 -21.25
C GLY A 123 -1.72 24.24 -20.60
N SER A 124 -2.47 23.32 -19.99
CA SER A 124 -3.78 23.61 -19.36
C SER A 124 -3.81 23.29 -17.87
N VAL A 125 -2.67 22.89 -17.29
CA VAL A 125 -2.55 22.56 -15.85
C VAL A 125 -2.85 23.80 -15.00
N GLN A 126 -3.69 23.61 -14.00
CA GLN A 126 -3.99 24.60 -12.99
C GLN A 126 -4.30 23.85 -11.68
N ALA A 127 -3.49 24.11 -10.66
CA ALA A 127 -3.56 23.41 -9.39
C ALA A 127 -4.98 23.32 -8.81
N GLY A 128 -5.43 22.13 -8.47
CA GLY A 128 -6.75 21.86 -7.91
C GLY A 128 -7.91 21.93 -8.92
N LEU A 129 -7.69 22.41 -10.14
CA LEU A 129 -8.68 22.41 -11.21
C LEU A 129 -8.40 21.35 -12.27
N LEU A 130 -7.13 21.25 -12.69
CA LEU A 130 -6.65 20.23 -13.59
C LEU A 130 -5.19 19.90 -13.24
N ASP A 131 -4.97 18.70 -12.78
CA ASP A 131 -3.66 18.09 -12.59
C ASP A 131 -3.45 17.01 -13.67
N VAL A 132 -2.22 16.88 -14.14
CA VAL A 132 -1.83 15.93 -15.17
C VAL A 132 -0.69 15.07 -14.67
N SER A 133 -0.85 13.75 -14.78
CA SER A 133 0.18 12.79 -14.44
C SER A 133 0.25 11.64 -15.44
N THR A 134 1.36 10.94 -15.46
CA THR A 134 1.47 9.68 -16.20
C THR A 134 1.02 8.53 -15.33
N GLY A 135 0.17 7.68 -15.88
CA GLY A 135 -0.27 6.44 -15.26
C GLY A 135 0.66 5.28 -15.55
N GLN A 136 0.10 4.13 -15.82
CA GLN A 136 0.86 2.92 -16.16
C GLN A 136 1.63 3.10 -17.47
N LEU A 137 2.87 2.58 -17.49
CA LEU A 137 3.66 2.39 -18.72
C LEU A 137 4.26 1.00 -18.67
N SER A 138 3.86 0.13 -19.60
CA SER A 138 4.33 -1.25 -19.64
C SER A 138 4.54 -1.72 -21.07
N VAL A 139 5.48 -2.67 -21.24
CA VAL A 139 5.70 -3.41 -22.47
C VAL A 139 5.81 -4.88 -22.11
N SER A 140 4.97 -5.71 -22.68
CA SER A 140 4.88 -7.14 -22.39
C SER A 140 4.92 -7.97 -23.66
N PRO A 141 5.49 -9.19 -23.61
CA PRO A 141 5.46 -10.10 -24.75
C PRO A 141 4.03 -10.59 -25.01
N ARG A 142 3.69 -10.73 -26.26
CA ARG A 142 2.47 -11.36 -26.71
C ARG A 142 2.77 -12.79 -27.16
N TYR A 143 2.00 -13.76 -26.67
CA TYR A 143 2.18 -15.16 -26.97
C TYR A 143 1.16 -15.66 -27.99
N GLY A 144 1.62 -16.46 -28.93
CA GLY A 144 0.76 -17.17 -29.88
C GLY A 144 0.08 -18.39 -29.24
N ARG A 145 -0.78 -19.05 -30.02
CA ARG A 145 -1.47 -20.28 -29.58
C ARG A 145 -0.49 -21.45 -29.33
N ASP A 146 0.69 -21.38 -29.90
CA ASP A 146 1.79 -22.31 -29.73
C ASP A 146 2.67 -22.04 -28.52
N GLY A 147 2.32 -21.03 -27.70
CA GLY A 147 3.07 -20.63 -26.51
C GLY A 147 4.36 -19.86 -26.81
N LYS A 148 4.66 -19.57 -28.08
CA LYS A 148 5.84 -18.77 -28.46
C LYS A 148 5.50 -17.30 -28.54
N THR A 149 6.48 -16.46 -28.24
CA THR A 149 6.34 -15.00 -28.39
C THR A 149 6.12 -14.66 -29.86
N ASN A 150 5.00 -14.01 -30.16
CA ASN A 150 4.64 -13.56 -31.52
C ASN A 150 4.58 -12.04 -31.65
N GLY A 151 5.24 -11.33 -30.76
CA GLY A 151 5.33 -9.88 -30.75
C GLY A 151 5.26 -9.29 -29.34
N TRP A 152 5.10 -7.98 -29.29
CA TRP A 152 5.08 -7.19 -28.06
C TRP A 152 3.90 -6.24 -28.06
N THR A 153 3.33 -6.03 -26.90
CA THR A 153 2.27 -5.04 -26.68
C THR A 153 2.78 -4.02 -25.66
N GLY A 154 2.65 -2.76 -25.99
CA GLY A 154 2.97 -1.63 -25.09
C GLY A 154 1.71 -0.87 -24.76
N VAL A 155 1.58 -0.48 -23.48
CA VAL A 155 0.51 0.39 -22.98
C VAL A 155 1.13 1.56 -22.25
N ALA A 156 0.58 2.75 -22.49
CA ALA A 156 0.92 3.94 -21.71
C ALA A 156 -0.34 4.73 -21.40
N GLU A 157 -0.39 5.33 -20.21
CA GLU A 157 -1.54 6.06 -19.71
C GLU A 157 -1.17 7.49 -19.35
N LEU A 158 -2.09 8.40 -19.63
CA LEU A 158 -2.12 9.79 -19.18
C LEU A 158 -3.34 9.96 -18.28
N VAL A 159 -3.15 10.46 -17.08
CA VAL A 159 -4.22 10.71 -16.13
C VAL A 159 -4.46 12.22 -16.03
N LEU A 160 -5.68 12.63 -16.30
CA LEU A 160 -6.20 13.98 -16.12
C LEU A 160 -7.15 13.96 -14.93
N GLN A 161 -6.90 14.79 -13.94
CA GLN A 161 -7.73 14.79 -12.75
C GLN A 161 -7.94 16.19 -12.19
N GLY A 162 -9.09 16.43 -11.55
CA GLY A 162 -9.38 17.75 -11.00
C GLY A 162 -10.86 18.00 -10.76
N ARG A 163 -11.17 19.22 -10.38
CA ARG A 163 -12.55 19.70 -10.15
C ARG A 163 -13.20 20.31 -11.38
N ASP A 164 -12.40 20.77 -12.35
CA ASP A 164 -12.91 21.45 -13.54
C ASP A 164 -13.15 20.41 -14.66
N VAL A 165 -14.36 19.86 -14.67
CA VAL A 165 -14.78 18.81 -15.63
C VAL A 165 -14.70 19.28 -17.08
N ASP A 166 -15.10 20.54 -17.32
CA ASP A 166 -15.10 21.11 -18.67
C ASP A 166 -13.68 21.24 -19.21
N ARG A 167 -12.76 21.68 -18.37
CA ARG A 167 -11.34 21.76 -18.71
C ARG A 167 -10.75 20.38 -18.97
N ILE A 168 -11.04 19.40 -18.12
CA ILE A 168 -10.54 18.01 -18.26
C ILE A 168 -11.04 17.42 -19.59
N THR A 169 -12.31 17.54 -19.89
CA THR A 169 -12.91 17.00 -21.14
C THR A 169 -12.40 17.74 -22.36
N ALA A 170 -12.22 19.07 -22.28
CA ALA A 170 -11.65 19.85 -23.37
C ALA A 170 -10.19 19.47 -23.66
N VAL A 171 -9.38 19.18 -22.61
CA VAL A 171 -8.00 18.70 -22.78
C VAL A 171 -8.00 17.30 -23.35
N ALA A 172 -8.81 16.39 -22.84
CA ALA A 172 -8.95 15.03 -23.37
C ALA A 172 -9.30 15.01 -24.85
N GLY A 173 -10.20 15.90 -25.28
CA GLY A 173 -10.55 16.04 -26.71
C GLY A 173 -9.45 16.58 -27.61
N ARG A 174 -8.47 17.31 -27.06
CA ARG A 174 -7.29 17.82 -27.80
C ARG A 174 -6.13 16.84 -27.87
N VAL A 175 -6.07 15.90 -26.94
CA VAL A 175 -5.04 14.85 -26.93
C VAL A 175 -5.31 13.84 -28.03
N GLN A 176 -4.42 13.80 -29.04
CA GLN A 176 -4.55 12.87 -30.15
C GLN A 176 -3.79 11.56 -29.89
N GLY A 177 -4.34 10.45 -30.40
CA GLY A 177 -3.70 9.14 -30.38
C GLY A 177 -3.78 8.40 -29.03
N LEU A 178 -4.45 8.98 -28.03
CA LEU A 178 -4.91 8.30 -26.84
C LEU A 178 -6.44 8.22 -26.86
N THR A 179 -6.98 7.16 -26.27
CA THR A 179 -8.42 6.97 -26.09
C THR A 179 -8.77 6.98 -24.61
N VAL A 180 -9.94 7.46 -24.27
CA VAL A 180 -10.44 7.38 -22.90
C VAL A 180 -10.62 5.91 -22.51
N SER A 181 -9.86 5.44 -21.55
CA SER A 181 -9.93 4.08 -21.02
C SER A 181 -10.78 3.98 -19.76
N GLN A 182 -10.77 5.03 -18.93
CA GLN A 182 -11.51 5.05 -17.69
C GLN A 182 -11.94 6.48 -17.33
N VAL A 183 -13.13 6.58 -16.73
CA VAL A 183 -13.64 7.81 -16.11
C VAL A 183 -14.22 7.41 -14.76
N GLN A 184 -13.76 8.05 -13.70
CA GLN A 184 -14.27 7.83 -12.36
C GLN A 184 -14.37 9.13 -11.58
N TRP A 185 -15.27 9.12 -10.63
CA TRP A 185 -15.44 10.21 -9.69
C TRP A 185 -14.88 9.82 -8.33
N GLU A 186 -14.23 10.78 -7.68
CA GLU A 186 -13.62 10.63 -6.36
C GLU A 186 -13.97 11.82 -5.48
N VAL A 187 -13.63 11.72 -4.23
CA VAL A 187 -13.63 12.86 -3.31
C VAL A 187 -12.28 13.56 -3.41
N SER A 188 -12.29 14.88 -3.64
CA SER A 188 -11.04 15.62 -3.70
C SER A 188 -10.22 15.47 -2.41
N PRO A 189 -8.88 15.48 -2.49
CA PRO A 189 -8.01 15.35 -1.33
C PRO A 189 -8.31 16.39 -0.23
N GLU A 190 -8.72 17.58 -0.63
CA GLU A 190 -9.08 18.66 0.30
C GLU A 190 -10.37 18.36 1.06
N LEU A 191 -11.45 18.01 0.33
CA LEU A 191 -12.74 17.66 0.92
C LEU A 191 -12.62 16.43 1.82
N LYS A 192 -11.78 15.46 1.42
CA LYS A 192 -11.47 14.27 2.21
C LYS A 192 -10.83 14.64 3.55
N ARG A 193 -9.72 15.41 3.53
CA ARG A 193 -9.04 15.85 4.76
C ARG A 193 -9.95 16.63 5.69
N GLN A 194 -10.74 17.54 5.13
CA GLN A 194 -11.69 18.35 5.90
C GLN A 194 -12.76 17.47 6.56
N THR A 195 -13.31 16.52 5.82
CA THR A 195 -14.33 15.59 6.32
C THR A 195 -13.75 14.67 7.39
N GLU A 196 -12.58 14.07 7.14
CA GLU A 196 -11.88 13.22 8.10
C GLU A 196 -11.63 13.93 9.41
N GLY A 197 -11.10 15.16 9.39
CA GLY A 197 -10.86 15.95 10.60
C GLY A 197 -12.14 16.21 11.41
N ARG A 198 -13.25 16.49 10.73
CA ARG A 198 -14.53 16.71 11.39
C ARG A 198 -15.09 15.42 12.04
N ILE A 199 -15.11 14.31 11.31
CA ILE A 199 -15.67 13.05 11.84
C ILE A 199 -14.73 12.37 12.83
N GLN A 200 -13.43 12.61 12.77
CA GLN A 200 -12.48 12.11 13.76
C GLN A 200 -12.81 12.64 15.16
N GLY A 201 -13.11 13.94 15.29
CA GLY A 201 -13.56 14.50 16.55
C GLY A 201 -14.83 13.84 17.09
N GLN A 202 -15.79 13.52 16.21
CA GLN A 202 -17.02 12.81 16.57
C GLN A 202 -16.74 11.37 17.03
N ALA A 203 -15.89 10.63 16.31
CA ALA A 203 -15.51 9.25 16.66
C ALA A 203 -14.80 9.19 18.02
N VAL A 204 -13.89 10.15 18.30
CA VAL A 204 -13.21 10.26 19.59
C VAL A 204 -14.20 10.56 20.71
N ALA A 205 -15.10 11.49 20.53
CA ALA A 205 -16.13 11.84 21.52
C ALA A 205 -17.02 10.63 21.82
N GLN A 206 -17.43 9.85 20.81
CA GLN A 206 -18.19 8.63 20.99
C GLN A 206 -17.39 7.55 21.72
N PHE A 207 -16.10 7.40 21.42
CA PHE A 207 -15.21 6.47 22.11
C PHE A 207 -15.14 6.83 23.62
N GLN A 208 -14.90 8.09 23.95
CA GLN A 208 -14.81 8.58 25.31
C GLN A 208 -16.13 8.38 26.06
N SER A 209 -17.26 8.69 25.44
CA SER A 209 -18.58 8.49 26.01
C SER A 209 -18.85 7.01 26.32
N ARG A 210 -18.52 6.09 25.39
CA ARG A 210 -18.65 4.65 25.61
C ARG A 210 -17.73 4.16 26.74
N ALA A 211 -16.49 4.66 26.79
CA ALA A 211 -15.52 4.31 27.82
C ALA A 211 -16.04 4.72 29.22
N SER A 212 -16.57 5.94 29.35
CA SER A 212 -17.18 6.42 30.60
C SER A 212 -18.41 5.59 31.00
N ALA A 213 -19.30 5.31 30.06
CA ALA A 213 -20.49 4.51 30.32
C ALA A 213 -20.14 3.09 30.77
N LEU A 214 -19.14 2.45 30.14
CA LEU A 214 -18.67 1.12 30.52
C LEU A 214 -18.04 1.13 31.93
N ALA A 215 -17.19 2.12 32.25
CA ALA A 215 -16.62 2.24 33.57
C ALA A 215 -17.73 2.30 34.64
N SER A 216 -18.71 3.18 34.47
CA SER A 216 -19.85 3.31 35.37
C SER A 216 -20.69 2.02 35.48
N SER A 217 -20.95 1.33 34.37
CA SER A 217 -21.72 0.09 34.33
C SER A 217 -21.04 -1.06 35.07
N PHE A 218 -19.72 -1.06 35.12
CA PHE A 218 -18.94 -2.04 35.88
C PHE A 218 -18.63 -1.59 37.31
N GLY A 219 -19.19 -0.46 37.77
CA GLY A 219 -19.03 0.03 39.14
C GLY A 219 -17.70 0.77 39.38
N PHE A 220 -16.99 1.20 38.33
CA PHE A 220 -15.76 1.97 38.44
C PHE A 220 -16.05 3.46 38.32
N VAL A 221 -15.23 4.27 39.01
CA VAL A 221 -15.41 5.73 39.04
C VAL A 221 -14.76 6.40 37.81
N SER A 222 -13.72 5.80 37.27
CA SER A 222 -12.95 6.39 36.16
C SER A 222 -12.28 5.32 35.30
N TYR A 223 -11.63 5.73 34.24
CA TYR A 223 -10.81 4.87 33.39
C TYR A 223 -9.53 5.60 32.96
N GLY A 224 -8.52 4.82 32.60
CA GLY A 224 -7.30 5.30 31.96
C GLY A 224 -7.16 4.71 30.56
N LEU A 225 -6.77 5.52 29.58
CA LEU A 225 -6.44 5.04 28.25
C LEU A 225 -5.12 4.26 28.29
N ARG A 226 -5.04 3.12 27.64
CA ARG A 226 -3.82 2.32 27.47
C ARG A 226 -3.31 2.37 26.04
N GLU A 227 -4.16 2.03 25.11
CA GLU A 227 -3.85 2.05 23.69
C GLU A 227 -5.03 2.64 22.93
N VAL A 228 -4.73 3.47 21.93
CA VAL A 228 -5.74 3.99 21.01
C VAL A 228 -5.18 3.91 19.60
N ARG A 229 -6.00 3.37 18.70
CA ARG A 229 -5.74 3.32 17.27
C ARG A 229 -6.85 4.05 16.53
N VAL A 230 -6.45 4.95 15.64
CA VAL A 230 -7.37 5.65 14.74
C VAL A 230 -7.09 5.19 13.32
N THR A 231 -8.13 4.74 12.62
CA THR A 231 -8.04 4.30 11.23
C THR A 231 -9.12 4.99 10.40
N ASN A 232 -8.74 5.46 9.24
CA ASN A 232 -9.64 6.07 8.28
C ASN A 232 -9.95 5.06 7.17
N GLN A 233 -11.19 5.01 6.74
CA GLN A 233 -11.66 4.15 5.66
C GLN A 233 -12.59 4.96 4.76
N GLU A 234 -12.33 4.90 3.47
CA GLU A 234 -13.22 5.42 2.44
C GLU A 234 -13.84 4.22 1.72
N SER A 235 -15.15 4.25 1.58
CA SER A 235 -15.88 3.30 0.76
C SER A 235 -16.57 4.10 -0.35
N ALA A 236 -16.35 3.72 -1.60
CA ALA A 236 -17.19 4.18 -2.68
C ALA A 236 -18.64 3.86 -2.29
N GLY A 237 -19.50 4.87 -2.31
CA GLY A 237 -20.92 4.66 -2.11
C GLY A 237 -21.43 3.62 -3.11
N GLU A 238 -22.50 2.92 -2.77
CA GLU A 238 -23.17 2.04 -3.73
C GLU A 238 -23.45 2.84 -5.01
N GLN A 239 -22.65 2.57 -6.03
CA GLN A 239 -22.96 3.08 -7.36
C GLN A 239 -24.30 2.44 -7.74
N PRO A 240 -25.31 3.23 -8.14
CA PRO A 240 -26.51 2.65 -8.70
C PRO A 240 -26.08 1.76 -9.88
N GLN A 241 -26.20 0.45 -9.72
CA GLN A 241 -26.02 -0.44 -10.84
C GLN A 241 -27.13 -0.10 -11.83
N LEU A 242 -26.77 0.62 -12.88
CA LEU A 242 -27.64 0.79 -14.04
C LEU A 242 -27.89 -0.63 -14.57
N ARG A 243 -29.03 -1.21 -14.19
CA ARG A 243 -29.56 -2.37 -14.89
C ARG A 243 -29.72 -1.92 -16.32
N MET A 244 -28.82 -2.35 -17.19
CA MET A 244 -29.01 -2.24 -18.64
C MET A 244 -30.27 -3.00 -18.97
N ALA A 245 -31.38 -2.30 -19.05
CA ALA A 245 -32.53 -2.76 -19.81
C ALA A 245 -32.03 -2.85 -21.25
N SER A 246 -32.12 -4.04 -21.83
CA SER A 246 -31.80 -4.29 -23.23
C SER A 246 -32.70 -3.43 -24.12
N VAL A 247 -32.22 -2.25 -24.46
CA VAL A 247 -32.84 -1.41 -25.49
C VAL A 247 -32.22 -1.83 -26.80
N GLN A 248 -33.07 -2.38 -27.62
CA GLN A 248 -32.77 -2.73 -29.01
C GLN A 248 -32.33 -1.47 -29.74
N MET A 249 -31.05 -1.39 -30.11
CA MET A 249 -30.50 -0.26 -30.84
C MET A 249 -30.76 -0.41 -32.34
N ASP A 250 -31.68 0.41 -32.81
CA ASP A 250 -31.78 0.77 -34.22
C ASP A 250 -31.61 2.30 -34.29
N ALA A 251 -30.36 2.78 -34.35
CA ALA A 251 -30.00 4.13 -34.82
C ALA A 251 -28.47 4.32 -34.81
N ALA A 252 -27.96 5.01 -35.82
CA ALA A 252 -26.56 5.36 -36.03
C ALA A 252 -25.95 6.12 -34.82
N PRO A 253 -24.68 5.88 -34.49
CA PRO A 253 -24.06 6.49 -33.32
C PRO A 253 -23.75 7.97 -33.56
N SER A 254 -24.56 8.84 -32.98
CA SER A 254 -24.13 10.21 -32.70
C SER A 254 -23.19 10.17 -31.50
N PRO A 255 -22.12 10.99 -31.41
CA PRO A 255 -21.27 11.07 -30.25
C PRO A 255 -22.09 11.60 -29.06
N MET A 256 -22.65 10.67 -28.30
CA MET A 256 -23.29 11.04 -27.03
C MET A 256 -22.21 11.43 -26.02
N PRO A 257 -22.35 12.58 -25.34
CA PRO A 257 -21.50 12.89 -24.23
C PRO A 257 -21.62 11.78 -23.18
N ILE A 258 -20.48 11.31 -22.67
CA ILE A 258 -20.45 10.31 -21.61
C ILE A 258 -21.17 10.92 -20.41
N PRO A 259 -22.33 10.41 -19.97
CA PRO A 259 -23.03 10.95 -18.80
C PRO A 259 -22.27 10.53 -17.53
N ALA A 260 -21.19 11.22 -17.23
CA ALA A 260 -20.46 11.03 -15.99
C ALA A 260 -21.12 11.88 -14.90
N GLN A 261 -21.98 11.27 -14.10
CA GLN A 261 -22.62 11.95 -12.97
C GLN A 261 -21.86 11.63 -11.69
N ALA A 262 -21.54 12.69 -10.93
CA ALA A 262 -20.92 12.58 -9.62
C ALA A 262 -21.78 11.73 -8.67
N GLY A 263 -21.14 10.78 -7.99
CA GLY A 263 -21.76 9.93 -6.98
C GLY A 263 -21.53 10.49 -5.57
N GLN A 264 -21.79 9.62 -4.58
CA GLN A 264 -21.48 9.89 -3.19
C GLN A 264 -20.48 8.85 -2.66
N SER A 265 -19.56 9.30 -1.84
CA SER A 265 -18.65 8.44 -1.07
C SER A 265 -18.97 8.54 0.41
N ARG A 266 -18.69 7.45 1.14
CA ARG A 266 -18.77 7.44 2.59
C ARG A 266 -17.37 7.43 3.18
N VAL A 267 -17.05 8.46 3.93
CA VAL A 267 -15.81 8.55 4.71
C VAL A 267 -16.13 8.10 6.13
N THR A 268 -15.36 7.15 6.65
CA THR A 268 -15.57 6.59 8.01
C THR A 268 -14.26 6.67 8.78
N VAL A 269 -14.31 7.12 10.02
CA VAL A 269 -13.20 7.06 10.97
C VAL A 269 -13.57 6.11 12.08
N ASN A 270 -12.70 5.12 12.31
CA ASN A 270 -12.80 4.18 13.42
C ASN A 270 -11.75 4.52 14.48
N VAL A 271 -12.20 4.62 15.72
CA VAL A 271 -11.35 4.73 16.91
C VAL A 271 -11.51 3.44 17.69
N SER A 272 -10.44 2.70 17.88
CA SER A 272 -10.40 1.47 18.68
C SER A 272 -9.30 1.55 19.71
N GLY A 273 -9.45 0.87 20.81
CA GLY A 273 -8.42 0.88 21.83
C GLY A 273 -8.77 0.09 23.06
N SER A 274 -7.90 0.15 24.04
CA SER A 274 -8.08 -0.46 25.34
C SER A 274 -8.03 0.58 26.45
N ILE A 275 -8.91 0.41 27.43
CA ILE A 275 -8.98 1.20 28.65
C ILE A 275 -8.75 0.32 29.86
N GLN A 276 -8.20 0.87 30.89
CA GLN A 276 -8.12 0.26 32.21
C GLN A 276 -9.12 0.94 33.13
N LEU A 277 -10.03 0.17 33.69
CA LEU A 277 -11.01 0.65 34.67
C LEU A 277 -10.31 0.97 36.01
N LYS A 278 -10.75 2.03 36.68
CA LYS A 278 -10.16 2.52 37.93
C LYS A 278 -11.24 2.86 38.95
#